data_626f67d84cb6720e0f79732f3d6b5dd6
#
_entry.id   626f67d84cb6720e0f79732f3d6b5dd6
#
_cell.length_a   1.000
_cell.length_b   1.000
_cell.length_c   1.000
_cell.angle_alpha   90.00
_cell.angle_beta   90.00
_cell.angle_gamma   90.00
#
_symmetry.space_group_name_H-M   'P 1'
#
loop_
_entity.id
_entity.type
_entity.pdbx_description
1 polymer ?
#
loop_
_entity_poly.entity_id
_entity_poly.type
_entity_poly.pdbx_seq_one_letter_code
_entity_poly.pdbx_strand_id
1 'polypeptide(L)'
;MTELPPDERRTALIVAVRAEALVDDFRRRHRDFAFERGVPPHVTVLCPFAPAASVGDGMRAELAAHFSGLAPFAAELTEVAQFDVAVWLAPRPRDRFVDLIAATCARFPDYPPYGGEFPEPEPHLTVAELSDRSEKIGDSVERVVERARVVLGPGLPFAFRVDAVTLLEEQGDGNWRESCRFGLGL
;
A
#
# COMPACT_ATOMS: atom_id res chain seq x y z
N MET A 1 -1.94 26.70 1.62
CA MET A 1 -1.31 25.39 1.93
C MET A 1 0.14 25.54 1.53
N THR A 2 1.07 25.44 2.46
CA THR A 2 2.52 25.55 2.17
C THR A 2 2.94 24.27 1.45
N GLU A 3 3.63 24.40 0.33
CA GLU A 3 4.15 23.25 -0.43
C GLU A 3 5.25 22.56 0.37
N LEU A 4 5.23 21.20 0.42
CA LEU A 4 6.28 20.44 1.09
C LEU A 4 7.61 20.58 0.33
N PRO A 5 8.71 20.91 1.03
CA PRO A 5 10.02 20.94 0.41
C PRO A 5 10.45 19.54 -0.04
N PRO A 6 11.29 19.42 -1.09
CA PRO A 6 11.66 18.12 -1.67
C PRO A 6 12.31 17.13 -0.71
N ASP A 7 13.06 17.60 0.28
CA ASP A 7 13.72 16.81 1.31
C ASP A 7 12.77 16.28 2.39
N GLU A 8 11.59 16.87 2.52
CA GLU A 8 10.52 16.40 3.41
C GLU A 8 9.52 15.46 2.71
N ARG A 9 9.54 15.39 1.37
CA ARG A 9 8.63 14.52 0.61
C ARG A 9 9.02 13.05 0.79
N ARG A 10 8.05 12.23 1.06
CA ARG A 10 8.22 10.80 1.30
C ARG A 10 8.09 10.00 0.02
N THR A 11 8.63 8.80 0.04
CA THR A 11 8.36 7.79 -0.98
C THR A 11 7.85 6.50 -0.33
N ALA A 12 7.20 5.66 -1.14
CA ALA A 12 6.72 4.35 -0.72
C ALA A 12 6.87 3.34 -1.85
N LEU A 13 7.18 2.10 -1.50
CA LEU A 13 7.17 0.97 -2.43
C LEU A 13 5.90 0.17 -2.21
N ILE A 14 5.13 -0.04 -3.26
CA ILE A 14 3.84 -0.73 -3.20
C ILE A 14 3.68 -1.76 -4.31
N VAL A 15 2.86 -2.77 -4.08
CA VAL A 15 2.22 -3.56 -5.13
C VAL A 15 0.89 -2.88 -5.45
N ALA A 16 0.79 -2.18 -6.57
CA ALA A 16 -0.45 -1.59 -7.03
C ALA A 16 -1.41 -2.71 -7.51
N VAL A 17 -2.65 -2.68 -7.01
CA VAL A 17 -3.69 -3.65 -7.36
C VAL A 17 -4.77 -2.94 -8.17
N ARG A 18 -5.04 -3.39 -9.40
CA ARG A 18 -6.07 -2.79 -10.26
C ARG A 18 -7.48 -3.19 -9.80
N ALA A 19 -7.81 -2.82 -8.58
CA ALA A 19 -9.08 -3.13 -7.93
C ALA A 19 -9.97 -1.89 -7.74
N GLU A 20 -9.71 -0.80 -8.48
CA GLU A 20 -10.44 0.47 -8.37
C GLU A 20 -11.96 0.27 -8.46
N ALA A 21 -12.41 -0.53 -9.43
CA ALA A 21 -13.84 -0.82 -9.63
C ALA A 21 -14.47 -1.57 -8.44
N LEU A 22 -13.66 -2.32 -7.67
CA LEU A 22 -14.11 -3.03 -6.48
C LEU A 22 -14.14 -2.13 -5.25
N VAL A 23 -13.08 -1.33 -5.03
CA VAL A 23 -12.84 -0.73 -3.71
C VAL A 23 -13.01 0.80 -3.65
N ASP A 24 -12.89 1.54 -4.76
CA ASP A 24 -12.77 3.01 -4.70
C ASP A 24 -14.05 3.70 -4.22
N ASP A 25 -15.23 3.19 -4.53
CA ASP A 25 -16.47 3.74 -3.99
C ASP A 25 -16.56 3.56 -2.47
N PHE A 26 -16.05 2.45 -1.96
CA PHE A 26 -15.99 2.19 -0.53
C PHE A 26 -14.95 3.11 0.14
N ARG A 27 -13.73 3.20 -0.41
CA ARG A 27 -12.64 4.07 0.06
C ARG A 27 -13.08 5.53 0.12
N ARG A 28 -13.75 6.01 -0.93
CA ARG A 28 -14.28 7.38 -1.00
C ARG A 28 -15.30 7.66 0.09
N ARG A 29 -16.24 6.73 0.33
CA ARG A 29 -17.29 6.89 1.35
C ARG A 29 -16.74 6.94 2.76
N HIS A 30 -15.67 6.19 3.02
CA HIS A 30 -15.00 6.12 4.31
C HIS A 30 -13.82 7.09 4.44
N ARG A 31 -13.63 7.99 3.45
CA ARG A 31 -12.57 9.01 3.45
C ARG A 31 -11.19 8.44 3.75
N ASP A 32 -10.90 7.30 3.12
CA ASP A 32 -9.56 6.71 3.19
C ASP A 32 -8.51 7.77 2.83
N PHE A 33 -7.64 8.07 3.77
CA PHE A 33 -6.61 9.10 3.63
C PHE A 33 -5.73 8.87 2.39
N ALA A 34 -5.35 7.62 2.15
CA ALA A 34 -4.55 7.26 0.99
C ALA A 34 -5.31 7.52 -0.33
N PHE A 35 -6.61 7.20 -0.36
CA PHE A 35 -7.47 7.49 -1.52
C PHE A 35 -7.59 9.00 -1.78
N GLU A 36 -7.83 9.81 -0.74
CA GLU A 36 -7.94 11.28 -0.86
C GLU A 36 -6.66 11.93 -1.39
N ARG A 37 -5.51 11.26 -1.21
CA ARG A 37 -4.18 11.69 -1.65
C ARG A 37 -3.74 11.09 -2.99
N GLY A 38 -4.63 10.41 -3.69
CA GLY A 38 -4.36 9.84 -5.02
C GLY A 38 -3.55 8.53 -4.99
N VAL A 39 -3.44 7.87 -3.83
CA VAL A 39 -2.79 6.55 -3.73
C VAL A 39 -3.74 5.48 -4.29
N PRO A 40 -3.32 4.68 -5.29
CA PRO A 40 -4.15 3.60 -5.84
C PRO A 40 -4.40 2.49 -4.81
N PRO A 41 -5.36 1.57 -5.05
CA PRO A 41 -5.47 0.35 -4.25
C PRO A 41 -4.15 -0.41 -4.29
N HIS A 42 -3.63 -0.81 -3.11
CA HIS A 42 -2.28 -1.38 -3.04
C HIS A 42 -2.07 -2.28 -1.81
N VAL A 43 -1.04 -3.11 -1.90
CA VAL A 43 -0.38 -3.74 -0.75
C VAL A 43 0.97 -3.05 -0.54
N THR A 44 1.20 -2.51 0.64
CA THR A 44 2.47 -1.84 0.98
C THR A 44 3.60 -2.86 1.03
N VAL A 45 4.71 -2.54 0.37
CA VAL A 45 5.97 -3.29 0.46
C VAL A 45 6.91 -2.64 1.47
N LEU A 46 7.09 -1.32 1.37
CA LEU A 46 7.94 -0.55 2.29
C LEU A 46 7.50 0.91 2.34
N CYS A 47 7.08 1.38 3.49
CA CYS A 47 6.67 2.77 3.73
C CYS A 47 6.97 3.16 5.19
N PRO A 48 7.52 4.38 5.44
CA PRO A 48 8.14 5.23 4.44
C PRO A 48 9.39 4.57 3.85
N PHE A 49 9.70 4.88 2.61
CA PHE A 49 10.99 4.53 1.98
C PHE A 49 11.93 5.75 2.06
N ALA A 50 12.85 5.91 1.15
CA ALA A 50 13.80 7.01 1.14
C ALA A 50 13.12 8.38 0.96
N PRO A 51 13.67 9.49 1.48
CA PRO A 51 13.26 10.83 1.07
C PRO A 51 13.29 10.99 -0.45
N ALA A 52 12.32 11.67 -1.04
CA ALA A 52 12.23 11.82 -2.51
C ALA A 52 13.51 12.39 -3.14
N ALA A 53 14.13 13.35 -2.46
CA ALA A 53 15.41 13.94 -2.90
C ALA A 53 16.59 12.94 -2.96
N SER A 54 16.50 11.83 -2.23
CA SER A 54 17.52 10.77 -2.19
C SER A 54 17.31 9.70 -3.27
N VAL A 55 16.16 9.70 -3.96
CA VAL A 55 15.83 8.70 -4.98
C VAL A 55 16.32 9.15 -6.37
N GLY A 56 17.63 9.17 -6.55
CA GLY A 56 18.28 9.42 -7.84
C GLY A 56 18.42 8.17 -8.70
N ASP A 57 19.12 8.29 -9.83
CA ASP A 57 19.32 7.20 -10.80
C ASP A 57 20.00 5.97 -10.18
N GLY A 58 20.96 6.16 -9.26
CA GLY A 58 21.61 5.06 -8.55
C GLY A 58 20.63 4.21 -7.74
N MET A 59 19.79 4.85 -6.92
CA MET A 59 18.75 4.16 -6.14
C MET A 59 17.73 3.46 -7.04
N ARG A 60 17.34 4.09 -8.14
CA ARG A 60 16.41 3.49 -9.13
C ARG A 60 17.02 2.25 -9.79
N ALA A 61 18.31 2.29 -10.12
CA ALA A 61 19.03 1.13 -10.66
C ALA A 61 19.13 -0.01 -9.63
N GLU A 62 19.37 0.31 -8.36
CA GLU A 62 19.36 -0.69 -7.29
C GLU A 62 18.01 -1.34 -7.08
N LEU A 63 16.93 -0.55 -7.09
CA LEU A 63 15.56 -1.06 -7.01
C LEU A 63 15.23 -1.96 -8.21
N ALA A 64 15.61 -1.54 -9.43
CA ALA A 64 15.41 -2.34 -10.64
C ALA A 64 16.16 -3.67 -10.57
N ALA A 65 17.41 -3.67 -10.14
CA ALA A 65 18.20 -4.88 -9.97
C ALA A 65 17.63 -5.80 -8.88
N HIS A 66 17.19 -5.25 -7.75
CA HIS A 66 16.57 -6.01 -6.67
C HIS A 66 15.30 -6.71 -7.14
N PHE A 67 14.35 -5.97 -7.70
CA PHE A 67 13.06 -6.52 -8.07
C PHE A 67 13.12 -7.47 -9.29
N SER A 68 14.04 -7.24 -10.23
CA SER A 68 14.24 -8.17 -11.36
C SER A 68 14.73 -9.55 -10.93
N GLY A 69 15.33 -9.68 -9.74
CA GLY A 69 15.75 -10.95 -9.15
C GLY A 69 14.62 -11.70 -8.41
N LEU A 70 13.43 -11.12 -8.27
CA LEU A 70 12.30 -11.71 -7.56
C LEU A 70 11.24 -12.23 -8.54
N ALA A 71 10.73 -13.44 -8.31
CA ALA A 71 9.76 -14.05 -9.21
C ALA A 71 8.36 -13.43 -9.08
N PRO A 72 7.68 -13.10 -10.19
CA PRO A 72 6.28 -12.69 -10.18
C PRO A 72 5.37 -13.83 -9.72
N PHE A 73 4.18 -13.50 -9.19
CA PHE A 73 3.24 -14.50 -8.70
C PHE A 73 1.78 -14.09 -8.90
N ALA A 74 0.92 -15.11 -8.97
CA ALA A 74 -0.53 -14.89 -8.95
C ALA A 74 -0.98 -14.66 -7.50
N ALA A 75 -1.94 -13.78 -7.34
CA ALA A 75 -2.49 -13.41 -6.04
C ALA A 75 -4.00 -13.14 -6.13
N GLU A 76 -4.66 -13.11 -4.98
CA GLU A 76 -6.07 -12.74 -4.86
C GLU A 76 -6.33 -12.01 -3.53
N LEU A 77 -7.29 -11.11 -3.53
CA LEU A 77 -7.89 -10.57 -2.31
C LEU A 77 -9.03 -11.50 -1.91
N THR A 78 -9.04 -12.01 -0.68
CA THR A 78 -9.93 -13.13 -0.31
C THR A 78 -11.02 -12.75 0.67
N GLU A 79 -10.72 -11.93 1.66
CA GLU A 79 -11.63 -11.66 2.78
C GLU A 79 -11.45 -10.25 3.34
N VAL A 80 -12.50 -9.77 4.00
CA VAL A 80 -12.47 -8.51 4.77
C VAL A 80 -11.97 -8.81 6.18
N ALA A 81 -10.92 -8.10 6.58
CA ALA A 81 -10.32 -8.17 7.91
C ALA A 81 -10.17 -6.77 8.51
N GLN A 82 -9.71 -6.66 9.74
CA GLN A 82 -9.55 -5.40 10.46
C GLN A 82 -8.32 -5.37 11.34
N PHE A 83 -7.80 -4.17 11.54
CA PHE A 83 -6.99 -3.75 12.68
C PHE A 83 -7.84 -2.88 13.61
N ASP A 84 -7.27 -2.38 14.69
CA ASP A 84 -8.00 -1.54 15.64
C ASP A 84 -8.63 -0.29 14.99
N VAL A 85 -7.97 0.26 13.97
CA VAL A 85 -8.38 1.51 13.30
C VAL A 85 -8.51 1.40 11.78
N ALA A 86 -8.40 0.20 11.21
CA ALA A 86 -8.46 0.04 9.77
C ALA A 86 -9.22 -1.21 9.33
N VAL A 87 -9.92 -1.11 8.19
CA VAL A 87 -10.55 -2.22 7.49
C VAL A 87 -9.78 -2.47 6.19
N TRP A 88 -9.48 -3.74 5.92
CA TRP A 88 -8.62 -4.12 4.81
C TRP A 88 -9.04 -5.45 4.17
N LEU A 89 -8.54 -5.70 2.97
CA LEU A 89 -8.69 -6.97 2.25
C LEU A 89 -7.41 -7.78 2.36
N ALA A 90 -7.56 -9.09 2.65
CA ALA A 90 -6.44 -10.00 2.84
C ALA A 90 -5.89 -10.51 1.49
N PRO A 91 -4.63 -10.21 1.14
CA PRO A 91 -4.01 -10.77 -0.06
C PRO A 91 -3.49 -12.19 0.20
N ARG A 92 -3.67 -13.07 -0.77
CA ARG A 92 -3.18 -14.45 -0.77
C ARG A 92 -2.40 -14.75 -2.06
N PRO A 93 -1.39 -15.61 -2.03
CA PRO A 93 -0.82 -16.27 -0.84
C PRO A 93 -0.03 -15.30 0.04
N ARG A 94 -0.33 -15.29 1.34
CA ARG A 94 0.26 -14.37 2.33
C ARG A 94 1.79 -14.44 2.33
N ASP A 95 2.34 -15.64 2.33
CA ASP A 95 3.78 -15.87 2.46
C ASP A 95 4.58 -15.23 1.33
N ARG A 96 4.03 -15.17 0.10
CA ARG A 96 4.71 -14.50 -1.03
C ARG A 96 4.83 -12.99 -0.82
N PHE A 97 3.86 -12.36 -0.20
CA PHE A 97 3.93 -10.94 0.16
C PHE A 97 4.90 -10.72 1.33
N VAL A 98 4.87 -11.59 2.34
CA VAL A 98 5.84 -11.56 3.45
C VAL A 98 7.27 -11.70 2.92
N ASP A 99 7.53 -12.65 2.02
CA ASP A 99 8.85 -12.84 1.39
C ASP A 99 9.29 -11.61 0.61
N LEU A 100 8.38 -11.00 -0.17
CA LEU A 100 8.66 -9.78 -0.94
C LEU A 100 9.03 -8.60 0.00
N ILE A 101 8.25 -8.40 1.06
CA ILE A 101 8.50 -7.36 2.08
C ILE A 101 9.84 -7.63 2.77
N ALA A 102 10.06 -8.84 3.26
CA ALA A 102 11.29 -9.21 3.98
C ALA A 102 12.54 -9.06 3.10
N ALA A 103 12.50 -9.50 1.85
CA ALA A 103 13.60 -9.35 0.90
C ALA A 103 13.89 -7.87 0.63
N THR A 104 12.85 -7.03 0.52
CA THR A 104 13.01 -5.59 0.30
C THR A 104 13.60 -4.90 1.53
N CYS A 105 13.10 -5.20 2.73
CA CYS A 105 13.63 -4.66 3.99
C CYS A 105 15.10 -5.07 4.21
N ALA A 106 15.45 -6.33 3.90
CA ALA A 106 16.82 -6.82 4.01
C ALA A 106 17.77 -6.12 3.03
N ARG A 107 17.28 -5.73 1.84
CA ARG A 107 18.09 -5.01 0.83
C ARG A 107 18.28 -3.54 1.19
N PHE A 108 17.30 -2.93 1.88
CA PHE A 108 17.27 -1.51 2.21
C PHE A 108 17.10 -1.30 3.74
N PRO A 109 18.06 -1.75 4.56
CA PRO A 109 17.93 -1.78 6.03
C PRO A 109 17.85 -0.39 6.68
N ASP A 110 18.29 0.66 5.97
CA ASP A 110 18.22 2.04 6.46
C ASP A 110 16.79 2.59 6.50
N TYR A 111 15.84 1.89 5.88
CA TYR A 111 14.43 2.28 5.78
C TYR A 111 13.54 1.19 6.37
N PRO A 112 13.49 1.06 7.71
CA PRO A 112 12.65 0.03 8.33
C PRO A 112 11.15 0.31 8.09
N PRO A 113 10.33 -0.72 7.85
CA PRO A 113 8.90 -0.56 7.60
C PRO A 113 8.23 0.15 8.77
N TYR A 114 7.38 1.12 8.46
CA TYR A 114 6.68 1.97 9.45
C TYR A 114 7.62 2.61 10.48
N GLY A 115 8.85 2.97 10.06
CA GLY A 115 9.86 3.52 10.97
C GLY A 115 10.35 2.54 12.03
N GLY A 116 10.13 1.24 11.85
CA GLY A 116 10.51 0.18 12.80
C GLY A 116 9.42 -0.14 13.84
N GLU A 117 8.24 0.50 13.76
CA GLU A 117 7.15 0.28 14.70
C GLU A 117 6.54 -1.14 14.59
N PHE A 118 6.51 -1.69 13.36
CA PHE A 118 5.99 -3.03 13.08
C PHE A 118 7.06 -3.89 12.42
N PRO A 119 7.80 -4.71 13.18
CA PRO A 119 8.89 -5.53 12.64
C PRO A 119 8.42 -6.62 11.67
N GLU A 120 7.19 -7.09 11.82
CA GLU A 120 6.57 -8.09 10.94
C GLU A 120 5.22 -7.56 10.44
N PRO A 121 5.20 -6.65 9.45
CA PRO A 121 3.96 -6.07 8.97
C PRO A 121 3.09 -7.12 8.27
N GLU A 122 1.80 -7.17 8.63
CA GLU A 122 0.82 -8.01 7.94
C GLU A 122 0.51 -7.42 6.56
N PRO A 123 0.66 -8.19 5.46
CA PRO A 123 0.28 -7.74 4.13
C PRO A 123 -1.23 -7.48 4.05
N HIS A 124 -1.63 -6.28 3.59
CA HIS A 124 -3.04 -5.90 3.53
C HIS A 124 -3.28 -4.82 2.46
N LEU A 125 -4.52 -4.78 1.94
CA LEU A 125 -5.02 -3.69 1.12
C LEU A 125 -6.07 -2.92 1.93
N THR A 126 -5.73 -1.74 2.41
CA THR A 126 -6.63 -0.89 3.19
C THR A 126 -7.79 -0.38 2.32
N VAL A 127 -9.01 -0.48 2.85
CA VAL A 127 -10.23 0.05 2.23
C VAL A 127 -10.92 1.12 3.06
N ALA A 128 -10.60 1.20 4.36
CA ALA A 128 -11.02 2.28 5.24
C ALA A 128 -10.02 2.43 6.39
N GLU A 129 -9.71 3.67 6.74
CA GLU A 129 -8.94 4.02 7.91
C GLU A 129 -9.78 4.92 8.81
N LEU A 130 -10.01 4.48 10.04
CA LEU A 130 -10.81 5.20 11.01
C LEU A 130 -9.90 6.10 11.85
N SER A 131 -9.88 7.36 11.49
CA SER A 131 -9.24 8.41 12.29
C SER A 131 -10.24 9.00 13.30
N ASP A 132 -9.77 9.87 14.22
CA ASP A 132 -10.60 10.65 15.17
C ASP A 132 -11.80 11.36 14.52
N ARG A 133 -11.77 11.56 13.20
CA ARG A 133 -12.89 12.11 12.43
C ARG A 133 -14.02 11.10 12.23
N SER A 134 -13.72 9.81 12.15
CA SER A 134 -14.70 8.74 11.98
C SER A 134 -15.50 8.50 13.26
N GLU A 135 -14.86 8.62 14.42
CA GLU A 135 -15.55 8.58 15.71
C GLU A 135 -16.60 9.69 15.85
N LYS A 136 -16.33 10.87 15.28
CA LYS A 136 -17.30 11.99 15.25
C LYS A 136 -18.52 11.73 14.38
N ILE A 137 -18.45 10.74 13.46
CA ILE A 137 -19.56 10.33 12.59
C ILE A 137 -20.32 9.13 13.21
N GLY A 138 -19.80 8.54 14.31
CA GLY A 138 -20.43 7.42 15.01
C GLY A 138 -20.26 6.06 14.30
N ASP A 139 -19.30 5.95 13.39
CA ASP A 139 -18.93 4.67 12.77
C ASP A 139 -17.86 3.99 13.63
N SER A 140 -18.19 2.82 14.20
CA SER A 140 -17.20 1.93 14.80
C SER A 140 -16.56 1.03 13.73
N VAL A 141 -15.35 0.52 14.02
CA VAL A 141 -14.64 -0.40 13.11
C VAL A 141 -15.53 -1.59 12.73
N GLU A 142 -16.25 -2.17 13.69
CA GLU A 142 -17.13 -3.33 13.48
C GLU A 142 -18.24 -3.03 12.47
N ARG A 143 -18.84 -1.83 12.54
CA ARG A 143 -19.87 -1.40 11.58
C ARG A 143 -19.31 -1.23 10.17
N VAL A 144 -18.09 -0.68 10.08
CA VAL A 144 -17.42 -0.51 8.77
C VAL A 144 -17.02 -1.86 8.20
N VAL A 145 -16.54 -2.80 9.02
CA VAL A 145 -16.25 -4.19 8.63
C VAL A 145 -17.49 -4.89 8.09
N GLU A 146 -18.61 -4.82 8.81
CA GLU A 146 -19.84 -5.46 8.36
C GLU A 146 -20.32 -4.87 7.02
N ARG A 147 -20.25 -3.56 6.89
CA ARG A 147 -20.56 -2.86 5.63
C ARG A 147 -19.62 -3.27 4.50
N ALA A 148 -18.31 -3.41 4.80
CA ALA A 148 -17.33 -3.87 3.82
C ALA A 148 -17.62 -5.30 3.36
N ARG A 149 -17.99 -6.21 4.27
CA ARG A 149 -18.39 -7.58 3.93
C ARG A 149 -19.61 -7.62 2.99
N VAL A 150 -20.60 -6.78 3.25
CA VAL A 150 -21.80 -6.70 2.40
C VAL A 150 -21.49 -6.11 1.03
N VAL A 151 -20.68 -5.05 0.97
CA VAL A 151 -20.42 -4.30 -0.27
C VAL A 151 -19.33 -4.93 -1.13
N LEU A 152 -18.21 -5.33 -0.51
CA LEU A 152 -17.03 -5.84 -1.22
C LEU A 152 -17.03 -7.36 -1.33
N GLY A 153 -17.66 -8.07 -0.38
CA GLY A 153 -17.69 -9.53 -0.34
C GLY A 153 -18.16 -10.21 -1.63
N PRO A 154 -19.20 -9.72 -2.32
CA PRO A 154 -19.62 -10.31 -3.60
C PRO A 154 -18.58 -10.25 -4.72
N GLY A 155 -17.57 -9.37 -4.63
CA GLY A 155 -16.46 -9.26 -5.58
C GLY A 155 -15.22 -10.05 -5.18
N LEU A 156 -15.27 -10.79 -4.08
CA LEU A 156 -14.17 -11.61 -3.60
C LEU A 156 -14.41 -13.11 -3.91
N PRO A 157 -13.36 -13.93 -4.16
CA PRO A 157 -11.97 -13.51 -4.29
C PRO A 157 -11.73 -12.69 -5.56
N PHE A 158 -10.89 -11.63 -5.45
CA PHE A 158 -10.48 -10.81 -6.57
C PHE A 158 -9.06 -11.19 -6.99
N ALA A 159 -8.93 -11.83 -8.15
CA ALA A 159 -7.65 -12.31 -8.67
C ALA A 159 -6.84 -11.19 -9.35
N PHE A 160 -5.53 -11.16 -9.10
CA PHE A 160 -4.58 -10.26 -9.75
C PHE A 160 -3.20 -10.90 -9.88
N ARG A 161 -2.29 -10.22 -10.55
CA ARG A 161 -0.90 -10.66 -10.68
C ARG A 161 0.03 -9.63 -10.06
N VAL A 162 0.98 -10.10 -9.26
CA VAL A 162 2.08 -9.32 -8.75
C VAL A 162 3.25 -9.50 -9.72
N ASP A 163 3.44 -8.54 -10.60
CA ASP A 163 4.49 -8.54 -11.64
C ASP A 163 5.41 -7.32 -11.56
N ALA A 164 5.13 -6.39 -10.67
CA ALA A 164 5.95 -5.21 -10.44
C ALA A 164 5.71 -4.62 -9.06
N VAL A 165 6.72 -3.87 -8.59
CA VAL A 165 6.60 -2.95 -7.46
C VAL A 165 6.67 -1.52 -8.00
N THR A 166 5.79 -0.68 -7.49
CA THR A 166 5.67 0.73 -7.88
C THR A 166 6.27 1.62 -6.79
N LEU A 167 7.12 2.55 -7.19
CA LEU A 167 7.58 3.64 -6.33
C LEU A 167 6.57 4.79 -6.44
N LEU A 168 5.96 5.12 -5.34
CA LEU A 168 5.16 6.33 -5.17
C LEU A 168 6.01 7.44 -4.56
N GLU A 169 5.72 8.67 -4.96
CA GLU A 169 6.38 9.87 -4.47
C GLU A 169 5.34 10.91 -4.06
N GLU A 170 5.47 11.42 -2.82
CA GLU A 170 4.66 12.52 -2.32
C GLU A 170 5.03 13.82 -3.03
N GLN A 171 4.05 14.53 -3.54
CA GLN A 171 4.22 15.80 -4.25
C GLN A 171 4.16 16.98 -3.28
N GLY A 172 4.57 18.15 -3.72
CA GLY A 172 4.53 19.38 -2.92
C GLY A 172 3.13 19.73 -2.40
N ASP A 173 2.07 19.34 -3.11
CA ASP A 173 0.68 19.51 -2.70
C ASP A 173 0.18 18.44 -1.72
N GLY A 174 1.04 17.47 -1.35
CA GLY A 174 0.74 16.35 -0.47
C GLY A 174 -0.01 15.21 -1.15
N ASN A 175 -0.24 15.26 -2.47
CA ASN A 175 -0.76 14.12 -3.22
C ASN A 175 0.38 13.16 -3.56
N TRP A 176 0.05 11.90 -3.82
CA TRP A 176 1.00 10.88 -4.21
C TRP A 176 0.87 10.55 -5.69
N ARG A 177 1.99 10.33 -6.35
CA ARG A 177 2.03 9.95 -7.75
C ARG A 177 3.00 8.79 -7.97
N GLU A 178 2.71 7.99 -8.97
CA GLU A 178 3.66 7.00 -9.48
C GLU A 178 4.88 7.71 -10.07
N SER A 179 6.06 7.37 -9.55
CA SER A 179 7.35 7.89 -10.01
C SER A 179 8.05 6.89 -10.92
N CYS A 180 8.03 5.60 -10.55
CA CYS A 180 8.66 4.54 -11.31
C CYS A 180 8.01 3.18 -11.02
N ARG A 181 8.10 2.26 -11.98
CA ARG A 181 7.65 0.88 -11.82
C ARG A 181 8.79 -0.08 -12.12
N PHE A 182 9.02 -1.04 -11.23
CA PHE A 182 10.09 -2.04 -11.32
C PHE A 182 9.46 -3.42 -11.56
N GLY A 183 9.75 -4.03 -12.71
CA GLY A 183 9.25 -5.37 -13.02
C GLY A 183 9.87 -6.43 -12.11
N LEU A 184 9.03 -7.35 -11.64
CA LEU A 184 9.51 -8.64 -11.12
C LEU A 184 9.79 -9.54 -12.32
N GLY A 185 10.87 -10.31 -12.26
CA GLY A 185 11.13 -11.16 -13.40
C GLY A 185 12.33 -12.05 -13.19
N LEU A 186 12.16 -13.27 -13.54
CA LEU A 186 13.19 -14.19 -14.03
C LEU A 186 12.77 -14.61 -15.42
#